data_73b79bcf9cc86c9109c832a875b3a9d6
#
_entry.id   73b79bcf9cc86c9109c832a875b3a9d6
#
_cell.length_a   1.000
_cell.length_b   1.000
_cell.length_c   1.000
_cell.angle_alpha   90.00
_cell.angle_beta   90.00
_cell.angle_gamma   90.00
#
_symmetry.space_group_name_H-M   'P 1'
#
loop_
_entity.id
_entity.type
_entity.pdbx_description
1 polymer ?
#
loop_
_entity_poly.entity_id
_entity_poly.type
_entity_poly.pdbx_seq_one_letter_code
_entity_poly.pdbx_strand_id
1 'polypeptide(L)'
;MRVGSVLCGAIGAACLLAAAPAGAQGGRTAGTAAEAKQILMKSIGFRTVKGRGQVAPYAAYLASVLKQAGFAGEDITITPVGDTSSLMARYRGSDPKLKPIVLLGHMDVVEAKAEDWERDPFTAIEENGYIFGRGSEDNKFDVSMIVATLARLKAEGYKPRREIVLALSGGEETDWISTRQLATALKGAELVLNGDSGGGMLSERGEPVSYGLQAGEKTYADFVIEVTDPGGHSSAPTGSNAIYRLAKVLDRIGSYKFEPMANELTIASLRASGKQVGGELGAVMLRYAVNPKDAEAAEILSSKPEYIGQIRTTCVATTVNAGHARNALPQRATANVNCRIFPGVPIETVRQELTRVIADPTATIGLSDDDNPFADASPLRPDVMKAVTKAVKARYPKLEVTPSMSAGATDSLIFRAAGMPSYGVSGLFQRSEDSFAHGLNERVPVSQIAPALAHWRTIVTELSR
;
A
#
# COMPACT_ATOMS: atom_id res chain seq x y z
N MET A 1 43.02 86.79 31.89
CA MET A 1 42.29 87.01 33.14
C MET A 1 41.26 85.96 33.34
N ARG A 2 41.33 85.22 34.47
CA ARG A 2 40.36 84.34 35.14
C ARG A 2 39.57 83.33 34.30
N VAL A 3 39.92 82.06 34.26
CA VAL A 3 39.69 80.94 35.19
C VAL A 3 38.25 80.78 35.64
N GLY A 4 37.65 79.72 35.28
CA GLY A 4 36.36 79.23 35.79
C GLY A 4 36.17 77.74 35.41
N SER A 5 36.63 76.86 36.34
CA SER A 5 36.41 75.43 36.27
C SER A 5 34.99 75.06 36.68
N VAL A 6 34.32 74.21 35.95
CA VAL A 6 33.10 73.47 36.39
C VAL A 6 33.29 71.95 36.17
N LEU A 7 33.27 71.28 37.29
CA LEU A 7 33.13 69.78 37.32
C LEU A 7 31.74 69.41 36.83
N CYS A 8 31.64 68.39 35.96
CA CYS A 8 30.41 67.67 35.69
C CYS A 8 30.65 66.21 35.88
N GLY A 9 29.97 65.60 36.83
CA GLY A 9 30.06 64.14 37.15
C GLY A 9 29.45 63.24 36.11
N ALA A 10 30.12 62.13 35.87
CA ALA A 10 29.65 61.06 35.00
C ALA A 10 28.68 60.20 35.77
N ILE A 11 27.43 60.09 35.29
CA ILE A 11 26.44 59.13 35.73
C ILE A 11 26.55 57.97 34.71
N GLY A 12 27.08 56.84 35.15
CA GLY A 12 27.13 55.63 34.39
C GLY A 12 25.74 54.94 34.34
N ALA A 13 25.11 54.90 33.17
CA ALA A 13 23.93 54.08 32.93
C ALA A 13 24.38 52.65 32.52
N ALA A 14 24.20 51.68 33.41
CA ALA A 14 24.37 50.28 33.10
C ALA A 14 23.19 49.80 32.26
N CYS A 15 23.38 49.59 30.96
CA CYS A 15 22.40 48.86 30.11
C CYS A 15 22.46 47.36 30.44
N LEU A 16 21.49 46.88 31.18
CA LEU A 16 21.20 45.45 31.29
C LEU A 16 20.60 45.00 29.95
N LEU A 17 21.43 44.37 29.11
CA LEU A 17 20.98 43.58 27.98
C LEU A 17 20.32 42.34 28.52
N ALA A 18 18.97 42.33 28.59
CA ALA A 18 18.20 41.13 28.79
C ALA A 18 18.34 40.26 27.53
N ALA A 19 19.09 39.14 27.63
CA ALA A 19 19.11 38.09 26.61
C ALA A 19 17.72 37.49 26.54
N ALA A 20 16.99 37.75 25.46
CA ALA A 20 15.76 37.04 25.13
C ALA A 20 16.10 35.57 24.84
N PRO A 21 15.33 34.61 25.33
CA PRO A 21 15.59 33.20 25.02
C PRO A 21 15.39 32.97 23.53
N ALA A 22 16.46 32.56 22.82
CA ALA A 22 16.40 32.08 21.47
C ALA A 22 15.78 30.67 21.50
N GLY A 23 14.47 30.59 21.44
CA GLY A 23 13.77 29.30 21.46
C GLY A 23 12.29 29.47 21.23
N ALA A 24 11.84 29.55 19.98
CA ALA A 24 10.51 29.14 19.48
C ALA A 24 10.18 29.79 18.11
N GLN A 25 11.01 29.64 17.12
CA GLN A 25 10.62 29.97 15.72
C GLN A 25 10.49 28.79 14.77
N GLY A 26 10.83 27.55 15.19
CA GLY A 26 10.68 26.35 14.37
C GLY A 26 9.29 25.72 14.35
N GLY A 27 8.41 26.06 15.29
CA GLY A 27 7.17 25.33 15.52
C GLY A 27 5.94 25.77 14.69
N ARG A 28 6.01 26.88 13.97
CA ARG A 28 4.82 27.43 13.29
C ARG A 28 4.59 26.99 11.85
N THR A 29 5.56 26.39 11.21
CA THR A 29 5.47 25.96 9.77
C THR A 29 5.40 24.46 9.58
N ALA A 30 5.69 23.65 10.60
CA ALA A 30 5.74 22.20 10.49
C ALA A 30 4.41 21.58 10.00
N GLY A 31 4.46 20.79 8.93
CA GLY A 31 3.33 20.06 8.40
C GLY A 31 2.29 20.89 7.65
N THR A 32 2.66 22.06 7.13
CA THR A 32 1.82 22.80 6.18
C THR A 32 1.72 22.09 4.83
N ALA A 33 0.76 22.45 3.99
CA ALA A 33 0.64 21.89 2.65
C ALA A 33 1.90 22.18 1.80
N ALA A 34 2.52 23.35 1.94
CA ALA A 34 3.77 23.69 1.27
C ALA A 34 4.93 22.78 1.71
N GLU A 35 5.02 22.53 3.00
CA GLU A 35 6.06 21.68 3.57
C GLU A 35 5.83 20.21 3.22
N ALA A 36 4.58 19.72 3.26
CA ALA A 36 4.23 18.37 2.80
C ALA A 36 4.57 18.16 1.30
N LYS A 37 4.34 19.18 0.46
CA LYS A 37 4.79 19.18 -0.94
C LYS A 37 6.31 19.09 -1.04
N GLN A 38 7.05 19.83 -0.24
CA GLN A 38 8.52 19.76 -0.22
C GLN A 38 9.01 18.40 0.23
N ILE A 39 8.36 17.79 1.24
CA ILE A 39 8.67 16.43 1.69
C ILE A 39 8.48 15.45 0.54
N LEU A 40 7.35 15.48 -0.16
CA LEU A 40 7.06 14.61 -1.29
C LEU A 40 8.09 14.77 -2.41
N MET A 41 8.33 16.02 -2.86
CA MET A 41 9.28 16.29 -3.93
C MET A 41 10.69 15.82 -3.58
N LYS A 42 11.12 16.04 -2.33
CA LYS A 42 12.42 15.54 -1.86
C LYS A 42 12.46 14.01 -1.78
N SER A 43 11.35 13.39 -1.37
CA SER A 43 11.20 11.94 -1.27
C SER A 43 11.36 11.24 -2.63
N ILE A 44 10.77 11.79 -3.68
CA ILE A 44 10.89 11.29 -5.06
C ILE A 44 12.36 11.25 -5.49
N GLY A 45 13.18 12.25 -5.08
CA GLY A 45 14.60 12.32 -5.41
C GLY A 45 15.46 11.18 -4.83
N PHE A 46 14.96 10.40 -3.87
CA PHE A 46 15.63 9.18 -3.44
C PHE A 46 15.20 8.02 -4.34
N ARG A 47 16.10 7.51 -5.17
CA ARG A 47 15.86 6.32 -6.01
C ARG A 47 15.89 5.05 -5.14
N THR A 48 14.80 4.82 -4.41
CA THR A 48 14.67 3.74 -3.42
C THR A 48 14.35 2.38 -4.04
N VAL A 49 14.88 2.13 -5.22
CA VAL A 49 14.81 0.84 -5.92
C VAL A 49 15.75 -0.16 -5.25
N LYS A 50 15.36 -1.44 -5.20
CA LYS A 50 16.20 -2.53 -4.65
C LYS A 50 17.61 -2.52 -5.26
N GLY A 51 18.62 -2.68 -4.42
CA GLY A 51 20.03 -2.67 -4.84
C GLY A 51 20.63 -1.29 -5.07
N ARG A 52 19.91 -0.18 -4.84
CA ARG A 52 20.42 1.20 -5.00
C ARG A 52 20.87 1.84 -3.68
N GLY A 53 20.59 1.23 -2.54
CA GLY A 53 21.00 1.71 -1.22
C GLY A 53 20.41 3.06 -0.80
N GLN A 54 19.29 3.50 -1.40
CA GLN A 54 18.70 4.82 -1.14
C GLN A 54 17.59 4.80 -0.11
N VAL A 55 17.12 3.64 0.35
CA VAL A 55 16.08 3.55 1.38
C VAL A 55 16.60 4.08 2.73
N ALA A 56 17.80 3.72 3.16
CA ALA A 56 18.37 4.21 4.41
C ALA A 56 18.58 5.74 4.43
N PRO A 57 19.14 6.39 3.39
CA PRO A 57 19.17 7.84 3.28
C PRO A 57 17.76 8.50 3.30
N TYR A 58 16.78 7.89 2.64
CA TYR A 58 15.40 8.37 2.66
C TYR A 58 14.79 8.27 4.07
N ALA A 59 14.95 7.14 4.75
CA ALA A 59 14.53 6.97 6.14
C ALA A 59 15.18 8.02 7.06
N ALA A 60 16.49 8.28 6.89
CA ALA A 60 17.19 9.32 7.65
C ALA A 60 16.65 10.73 7.38
N TYR A 61 16.27 11.03 6.14
CA TYR A 61 15.61 12.29 5.79
C TYR A 61 14.27 12.44 6.52
N LEU A 62 13.37 11.43 6.45
CA LEU A 62 12.08 11.46 7.13
C LEU A 62 12.24 11.55 8.66
N ALA A 63 13.22 10.83 9.22
CA ALA A 63 13.59 10.94 10.63
C ALA A 63 14.03 12.37 11.01
N SER A 64 14.75 13.05 10.12
CA SER A 64 15.16 14.45 10.36
C SER A 64 13.97 15.41 10.41
N VAL A 65 12.97 15.22 9.54
CA VAL A 65 11.72 16.00 9.53
C VAL A 65 10.99 15.83 10.86
N LEU A 66 10.84 14.59 11.34
CA LEU A 66 10.18 14.31 12.63
C LEU A 66 10.94 14.89 13.82
N LYS A 67 12.27 14.79 13.82
CA LYS A 67 13.13 15.41 14.88
C LYS A 67 12.97 16.92 14.91
N GLN A 68 12.97 17.59 13.77
CA GLN A 68 12.75 19.04 13.67
C GLN A 68 11.38 19.46 14.20
N ALA A 69 10.37 18.60 14.07
CA ALA A 69 9.04 18.81 14.63
C ALA A 69 8.94 18.52 16.15
N GLY A 70 10.01 18.04 16.79
CA GLY A 70 10.09 17.80 18.22
C GLY A 70 9.88 16.35 18.67
N PHE A 71 10.01 15.36 17.77
CA PHE A 71 10.12 13.96 18.19
C PHE A 71 11.49 13.74 18.86
N ALA A 72 11.50 13.03 19.98
CA ALA A 72 12.73 12.67 20.67
C ALA A 72 13.55 11.64 19.85
N GLY A 73 14.88 11.74 19.93
CA GLY A 73 15.74 10.84 19.17
C GLY A 73 15.55 9.35 19.51
N GLU A 74 15.30 9.06 20.79
CA GLU A 74 15.02 7.72 21.31
C GLU A 74 13.66 7.14 20.84
N ASP A 75 12.75 7.98 20.36
CA ASP A 75 11.47 7.57 19.80
C ASP A 75 11.55 7.24 18.29
N ILE A 76 12.72 7.43 17.66
CA ILE A 76 12.92 7.21 16.23
C ILE A 76 13.99 6.14 16.03
N THR A 77 13.63 5.06 15.34
CA THR A 77 14.53 3.95 15.04
C THR A 77 14.57 3.69 13.54
N ILE A 78 15.77 3.65 12.98
CA ILE A 78 16.01 3.15 11.61
C ILE A 78 16.70 1.81 11.77
N THR A 79 16.10 0.75 11.26
CA THR A 79 16.64 -0.61 11.35
C THR A 79 17.14 -1.06 9.97
N PRO A 80 18.43 -1.29 9.78
CA PRO A 80 18.95 -1.88 8.55
C PRO A 80 18.41 -3.29 8.32
N VAL A 81 18.08 -3.62 7.07
CA VAL A 81 17.56 -4.92 6.64
C VAL A 81 18.18 -5.27 5.29
N GLY A 82 19.29 -6.02 5.30
CA GLY A 82 20.05 -6.27 4.07
C GLY A 82 20.52 -4.97 3.41
N ASP A 83 20.11 -4.73 2.18
CA ASP A 83 20.41 -3.52 1.39
C ASP A 83 19.35 -2.41 1.55
N THR A 84 18.35 -2.63 2.39
CA THR A 84 17.28 -1.68 2.69
C THR A 84 17.24 -1.32 4.18
N SER A 85 16.18 -0.63 4.60
CA SER A 85 15.94 -0.27 6.01
C SER A 85 14.46 -0.06 6.27
N SER A 86 14.01 -0.29 7.51
CA SER A 86 12.74 0.21 8.00
C SER A 86 12.90 1.45 8.87
N LEU A 87 11.86 2.28 8.97
CA LEU A 87 11.78 3.42 9.88
C LEU A 87 10.59 3.24 10.81
N MET A 88 10.83 3.37 12.10
CA MET A 88 9.78 3.42 13.12
C MET A 88 9.90 4.71 13.92
N ALA A 89 8.79 5.43 14.13
CA ALA A 89 8.76 6.58 15.02
C ALA A 89 7.53 6.52 15.95
N ARG A 90 7.75 6.75 17.24
CA ARG A 90 6.73 6.66 18.29
C ARG A 90 6.27 8.04 18.72
N TYR A 91 4.99 8.31 18.63
CA TYR A 91 4.34 9.43 19.25
C TYR A 91 3.66 8.95 20.53
N ARG A 92 4.34 9.09 21.67
CA ARG A 92 3.91 8.54 22.96
C ARG A 92 2.52 9.01 23.35
N GLY A 93 1.66 8.06 23.74
CA GLY A 93 0.35 8.35 24.30
C GLY A 93 0.42 8.66 25.81
N SER A 94 -0.62 9.28 26.33
CA SER A 94 -0.75 9.56 27.78
C SER A 94 -1.25 8.38 28.59
N ASP A 95 -1.84 7.36 27.96
CA ASP A 95 -2.35 6.16 28.60
C ASP A 95 -1.61 4.89 28.08
N PRO A 96 -0.59 4.42 28.81
CA PRO A 96 0.22 3.28 28.38
C PRO A 96 -0.53 1.92 28.41
N LYS A 97 -1.77 1.88 28.94
CA LYS A 97 -2.61 0.69 28.94
C LYS A 97 -3.32 0.48 27.60
N LEU A 98 -3.44 1.52 26.80
CA LEU A 98 -4.04 1.44 25.47
C LEU A 98 -3.02 0.88 24.48
N LYS A 99 -3.44 -0.09 23.69
CA LYS A 99 -2.63 -0.62 22.59
C LYS A 99 -2.39 0.46 21.53
N PRO A 100 -1.18 0.57 20.96
CA PRO A 100 -0.88 1.58 19.96
C PRO A 100 -1.67 1.38 18.66
N ILE A 101 -1.87 2.47 17.90
CA ILE A 101 -2.25 2.41 16.49
C ILE A 101 -1.01 2.59 15.63
N VAL A 102 -0.98 1.88 14.50
CA VAL A 102 0.13 1.94 13.54
C VAL A 102 -0.29 2.71 12.30
N LEU A 103 0.54 3.64 11.84
CA LEU A 103 0.45 4.29 10.54
C LEU A 103 1.49 3.65 9.64
N LEU A 104 1.05 2.96 8.60
CA LEU A 104 1.87 2.13 7.75
C LEU A 104 2.01 2.74 6.35
N GLY A 105 3.15 2.53 5.73
CA GLY A 105 3.45 2.81 4.34
C GLY A 105 4.81 2.24 3.98
N HIS A 106 5.21 2.31 2.72
CA HIS A 106 6.52 1.84 2.29
C HIS A 106 7.36 2.94 1.65
N MET A 107 8.67 2.76 1.69
CA MET A 107 9.66 3.73 1.23
C MET A 107 10.31 3.35 -0.10
N ASP A 108 10.34 2.06 -0.43
CA ASP A 108 10.89 1.55 -1.67
C ASP A 108 9.94 1.78 -2.85
N VAL A 109 10.44 1.60 -4.05
CA VAL A 109 9.70 1.75 -5.30
C VAL A 109 10.23 0.76 -6.34
N VAL A 110 9.38 0.37 -7.30
CA VAL A 110 9.81 -0.40 -8.46
C VAL A 110 10.75 0.39 -9.36
N GLU A 111 11.56 -0.31 -10.16
CA GLU A 111 12.49 0.33 -11.12
C GLU A 111 11.74 1.13 -12.18
N ALA A 112 12.38 2.19 -12.65
CA ALA A 112 11.94 3.00 -13.78
C ALA A 112 13.14 3.31 -14.67
N LYS A 113 13.01 3.02 -15.97
CA LYS A 113 14.04 3.31 -16.97
C LYS A 113 13.83 4.70 -17.53
N ALA A 114 14.81 5.57 -17.38
CA ALA A 114 14.69 6.97 -17.79
C ALA A 114 14.41 7.13 -19.30
N GLU A 115 14.90 6.18 -20.12
CA GLU A 115 14.66 6.18 -21.57
C GLU A 115 13.20 5.94 -21.97
N ASP A 116 12.38 5.37 -21.07
CA ASP A 116 10.97 5.11 -21.32
C ASP A 116 10.07 6.27 -20.84
N TRP A 117 10.64 7.21 -20.06
CA TRP A 117 9.89 8.30 -19.44
C TRP A 117 10.09 9.63 -20.20
N GLU A 118 9.07 10.47 -20.21
CA GLU A 118 9.17 11.84 -20.75
C GLU A 118 10.01 12.76 -19.86
N ARG A 119 10.18 12.42 -18.59
CA ARG A 119 10.93 13.15 -17.56
C ARG A 119 11.79 12.16 -16.77
N ASP A 120 12.88 12.63 -16.16
CA ASP A 120 13.64 11.76 -15.25
C ASP A 120 12.72 11.26 -14.09
N PRO A 121 12.50 9.94 -13.96
CA PRO A 121 11.59 9.38 -12.97
C PRO A 121 12.00 9.64 -11.51
N PHE A 122 13.25 9.99 -11.25
CA PHE A 122 13.78 10.25 -9.91
C PHE A 122 14.11 11.72 -9.65
N THR A 123 13.62 12.61 -10.52
CA THR A 123 13.63 14.07 -10.32
C THR A 123 12.19 14.57 -10.24
N ALA A 124 11.75 15.01 -9.06
CA ALA A 124 10.40 15.52 -8.90
C ALA A 124 10.17 16.78 -9.72
N ILE A 125 9.21 16.75 -10.62
CA ILE A 125 8.84 17.87 -11.48
C ILE A 125 7.39 18.25 -11.23
N GLU A 126 7.15 19.51 -10.84
CA GLU A 126 5.80 20.06 -10.77
C GLU A 126 5.45 20.72 -12.12
N GLU A 127 4.45 20.20 -12.79
CA GLU A 127 4.00 20.66 -14.08
C GLU A 127 2.48 20.47 -14.24
N ASN A 128 1.80 21.47 -14.79
CA ASN A 128 0.36 21.43 -15.08
C ASN A 128 -0.52 21.01 -13.88
N GLY A 129 -0.09 21.34 -12.64
CA GLY A 129 -0.81 21.00 -11.42
C GLY A 129 -0.57 19.60 -10.89
N TYR A 130 0.40 18.85 -11.44
CA TYR A 130 0.83 17.54 -11.02
C TYR A 130 2.30 17.54 -10.56
N ILE A 131 2.63 16.64 -9.65
CA ILE A 131 4.00 16.28 -9.32
C ILE A 131 4.28 14.93 -9.96
N PHE A 132 5.24 14.92 -10.89
CA PHE A 132 5.70 13.73 -11.61
C PHE A 132 6.91 13.12 -10.92
N GLY A 133 6.97 11.79 -10.94
CA GLY A 133 8.12 10.99 -10.52
C GLY A 133 7.73 9.61 -10.01
N ARG A 134 8.64 8.65 -10.08
CA ARG A 134 8.43 7.29 -9.56
C ARG A 134 8.22 7.32 -8.05
N GLY A 135 7.16 6.65 -7.58
CA GLY A 135 6.75 6.67 -6.19
C GLY A 135 5.93 7.90 -5.81
N SER A 136 5.60 8.80 -6.75
CA SER A 136 4.76 9.96 -6.44
C SER A 136 3.37 9.54 -5.98
N GLU A 137 2.81 8.47 -6.53
CA GLU A 137 1.56 7.82 -6.12
C GLU A 137 1.87 6.70 -5.11
N ASP A 138 2.72 5.77 -5.48
CA ASP A 138 3.00 4.53 -4.78
C ASP A 138 4.43 4.49 -4.19
N ASN A 139 4.62 4.76 -2.91
CA ASN A 139 3.66 5.19 -1.87
C ASN A 139 4.12 6.48 -1.18
N LYS A 140 5.04 7.26 -1.82
CA LYS A 140 5.67 8.45 -1.19
C LYS A 140 4.68 9.58 -0.96
N PHE A 141 3.53 9.62 -1.67
CA PHE A 141 2.49 10.60 -1.38
C PHE A 141 1.97 10.43 0.05
N ASP A 142 1.35 9.29 0.34
CA ASP A 142 0.75 9.10 1.66
C ASP A 142 1.79 9.03 2.77
N VAL A 143 2.98 8.47 2.53
CA VAL A 143 4.12 8.56 3.46
C VAL A 143 4.43 10.02 3.80
N SER A 144 4.50 10.91 2.80
CA SER A 144 4.76 12.33 3.02
C SER A 144 3.63 13.03 3.79
N MET A 145 2.37 12.69 3.47
CA MET A 145 1.20 13.25 4.16
C MET A 145 1.11 12.78 5.61
N ILE A 146 1.40 11.52 5.89
CA ILE A 146 1.44 10.96 7.25
C ILE A 146 2.55 11.65 8.07
N VAL A 147 3.78 11.71 7.53
CA VAL A 147 4.93 12.34 8.21
C VAL A 147 4.64 13.83 8.51
N ALA A 148 4.14 14.57 7.52
CA ALA A 148 3.78 15.99 7.70
C ALA A 148 2.66 16.17 8.73
N THR A 149 1.65 15.28 8.73
CA THR A 149 0.56 15.30 9.73
C THR A 149 1.08 15.07 11.14
N LEU A 150 1.96 14.07 11.33
CA LEU A 150 2.57 13.80 12.64
C LEU A 150 3.45 14.96 13.10
N ALA A 151 4.26 15.52 12.19
CA ALA A 151 5.10 16.68 12.46
C ALA A 151 4.25 17.88 12.92
N ARG A 152 3.15 18.16 12.23
CA ARG A 152 2.23 19.24 12.59
C ARG A 152 1.54 19.01 13.94
N LEU A 153 1.01 17.81 14.18
CA LEU A 153 0.39 17.48 15.46
C LEU A 153 1.37 17.64 16.62
N LYS A 154 2.63 17.26 16.43
CA LYS A 154 3.68 17.41 17.43
C LYS A 154 4.00 18.88 17.70
N ALA A 155 4.19 19.68 16.65
CA ALA A 155 4.46 21.12 16.75
C ALA A 155 3.30 21.91 17.38
N GLU A 156 2.06 21.48 17.18
CA GLU A 156 0.85 22.05 17.80
C GLU A 156 0.67 21.62 19.27
N GLY A 157 1.51 20.70 19.77
CA GLY A 157 1.42 20.17 21.14
C GLY A 157 0.27 19.19 21.36
N TYR A 158 -0.20 18.52 20.30
CA TYR A 158 -1.22 17.47 20.42
C TYR A 158 -0.75 16.37 21.37
N LYS A 159 -1.62 15.92 22.25
CA LYS A 159 -1.34 14.85 23.22
C LYS A 159 -2.28 13.69 22.94
N PRO A 160 -1.85 12.68 22.18
CA PRO A 160 -2.67 11.49 21.98
C PRO A 160 -2.86 10.76 23.30
N ARG A 161 -4.03 10.19 23.52
CA ARG A 161 -4.24 9.29 24.64
C ARG A 161 -3.59 7.94 24.39
N ARG A 162 -3.78 7.41 23.21
CA ARG A 162 -3.19 6.17 22.70
C ARG A 162 -1.90 6.49 21.93
N GLU A 163 -0.86 5.68 22.10
CA GLU A 163 0.38 5.81 21.32
C GLU A 163 0.09 5.65 19.81
N ILE A 164 0.74 6.48 19.00
CA ILE A 164 0.73 6.40 17.55
C ILE A 164 2.14 5.97 17.11
N VAL A 165 2.24 4.93 16.29
CA VAL A 165 3.51 4.46 15.74
C VAL A 165 3.50 4.62 14.24
N LEU A 166 4.40 5.44 13.70
CA LEU A 166 4.73 5.42 12.29
C LEU A 166 5.61 4.21 12.03
N ALA A 167 5.25 3.38 11.05
CA ALA A 167 6.01 2.22 10.62
C ALA A 167 6.15 2.26 9.09
N LEU A 168 7.36 2.46 8.59
CA LEU A 168 7.65 2.50 7.16
C LEU A 168 8.58 1.35 6.79
N SER A 169 8.13 0.48 5.92
CA SER A 169 8.91 -0.61 5.35
C SER A 169 9.82 -0.11 4.22
N GLY A 170 10.77 -0.92 3.81
CA GLY A 170 11.65 -0.59 2.70
C GLY A 170 11.87 -1.78 1.77
N GLY A 171 10.90 -2.67 1.66
CA GLY A 171 10.95 -3.86 0.83
C GLY A 171 9.55 -4.40 0.52
N GLU A 172 8.55 -3.53 0.44
CA GLU A 172 7.18 -3.87 0.07
C GLU A 172 7.13 -4.43 -1.34
N GLU A 173 7.77 -3.73 -2.26
CA GLU A 173 7.84 -4.03 -3.68
C GLU A 173 8.71 -5.25 -4.03
N THR A 174 9.28 -5.92 -3.01
CA THR A 174 10.28 -6.97 -3.28
C THR A 174 10.14 -8.22 -2.43
N ASP A 175 10.50 -8.18 -1.13
CA ASP A 175 10.66 -9.41 -0.33
C ASP A 175 9.95 -9.40 1.04
N TRP A 176 9.37 -8.25 1.42
CA TRP A 176 8.65 -8.03 2.69
C TRP A 176 9.43 -8.35 3.98
N ILE A 177 10.76 -8.51 3.90
CA ILE A 177 11.56 -8.84 5.09
C ILE A 177 11.46 -7.73 6.13
N SER A 178 11.59 -6.47 5.70
CA SER A 178 11.46 -5.31 6.59
C SER A 178 10.05 -5.20 7.19
N THR A 179 9.02 -5.51 6.43
CA THR A 179 7.61 -5.52 6.87
C THR A 179 7.36 -6.59 7.92
N ARG A 180 7.87 -7.81 7.72
CA ARG A 180 7.78 -8.91 8.71
C ARG A 180 8.44 -8.54 10.02
N GLN A 181 9.60 -7.86 9.98
CA GLN A 181 10.27 -7.37 11.18
C GLN A 181 9.43 -6.30 11.90
N LEU A 182 8.85 -5.34 11.17
CA LEU A 182 7.95 -4.33 11.71
C LEU A 182 6.71 -4.98 12.34
N ALA A 183 6.05 -5.91 11.66
CA ALA A 183 4.87 -6.62 12.17
C ALA A 183 5.20 -7.42 13.44
N THR A 184 6.40 -8.03 13.50
CA THR A 184 6.87 -8.72 14.70
C THR A 184 7.10 -7.75 15.86
N ALA A 185 7.77 -6.62 15.62
CA ALA A 185 8.06 -5.60 16.63
C ALA A 185 6.80 -4.90 17.15
N LEU A 186 5.74 -4.84 16.34
CA LEU A 186 4.48 -4.17 16.64
C LEU A 186 3.35 -5.15 16.97
N LYS A 187 3.66 -6.43 17.15
CA LYS A 187 2.68 -7.46 17.48
C LYS A 187 1.85 -7.06 18.69
N GLY A 188 0.53 -7.11 18.54
CA GLY A 188 -0.41 -6.71 19.58
C GLY A 188 -0.85 -5.24 19.48
N ALA A 189 -0.44 -4.49 18.47
CA ALA A 189 -1.05 -3.20 18.17
C ALA A 189 -2.57 -3.35 17.97
N GLU A 190 -3.31 -2.29 18.29
CA GLU A 190 -4.78 -2.28 18.22
C GLU A 190 -5.29 -2.42 16.79
N LEU A 191 -4.68 -1.68 15.88
CA LEU A 191 -4.97 -1.69 14.44
C LEU A 191 -3.86 -0.99 13.65
N VAL A 192 -3.87 -1.20 12.35
CA VAL A 192 -2.96 -0.60 11.37
C VAL A 192 -3.76 0.20 10.36
N LEU A 193 -3.30 1.40 10.05
CA LEU A 193 -3.82 2.29 9.01
C LEU A 193 -2.76 2.43 7.93
N ASN A 194 -3.01 1.82 6.78
CA ASN A 194 -2.07 1.80 5.66
C ASN A 194 -2.39 2.92 4.66
N GLY A 195 -1.37 3.71 4.31
CA GLY A 195 -1.46 4.73 3.26
C GLY A 195 -1.40 4.16 1.85
N ASP A 196 -1.00 2.89 1.72
CA ASP A 196 -0.73 2.24 0.45
C ASP A 196 -1.95 1.63 -0.24
N SER A 197 -3.12 1.92 0.25
CA SER A 197 -4.36 1.40 -0.32
C SER A 197 -5.59 2.13 0.19
N GLY A 198 -6.75 1.80 -0.38
CA GLY A 198 -7.95 2.60 -0.19
C GLY A 198 -7.91 3.86 -1.05
N GLY A 199 -8.55 4.93 -0.58
CA GLY A 199 -8.54 6.21 -1.30
C GLY A 199 -9.78 6.44 -2.15
N GLY A 200 -9.80 7.58 -2.83
CA GLY A 200 -10.95 8.06 -3.58
C GLY A 200 -10.75 8.13 -5.08
N MET A 201 -11.84 7.90 -5.81
CA MET A 201 -11.91 8.06 -7.25
C MET A 201 -12.65 9.35 -7.60
N LEU A 202 -12.13 10.06 -8.59
CA LEU A 202 -12.77 11.22 -9.21
C LEU A 202 -13.22 10.87 -10.63
N SER A 203 -14.31 11.50 -11.10
CA SER A 203 -14.69 11.48 -12.49
C SER A 203 -13.71 12.31 -13.35
N GLU A 204 -13.82 12.23 -14.68
CA GLU A 204 -13.09 13.09 -15.61
C GLU A 204 -13.28 14.59 -15.31
N ARG A 205 -14.44 14.97 -14.74
CA ARG A 205 -14.73 16.35 -14.34
C ARG A 205 -14.21 16.73 -12.95
N GLY A 206 -13.53 15.80 -12.25
CA GLY A 206 -13.00 16.01 -10.91
C GLY A 206 -14.05 15.90 -9.79
N GLU A 207 -15.24 15.37 -10.08
CA GLU A 207 -16.27 15.12 -9.07
C GLU A 207 -16.00 13.81 -8.33
N PRO A 208 -16.30 13.71 -7.02
CA PRO A 208 -16.09 12.49 -6.25
C PRO A 208 -17.05 11.38 -6.70
N VAL A 209 -16.50 10.22 -7.04
CA VAL A 209 -17.24 9.04 -7.51
C VAL A 209 -17.39 8.00 -6.41
N SER A 210 -16.28 7.66 -5.76
CA SER A 210 -16.25 6.64 -4.72
C SER A 210 -15.09 6.89 -3.74
N TYR A 211 -15.19 6.27 -2.56
CA TYR A 211 -14.07 6.12 -1.63
C TYR A 211 -14.07 4.69 -1.09
N GLY A 212 -12.95 3.99 -1.30
CA GLY A 212 -12.73 2.64 -0.81
C GLY A 212 -11.98 2.64 0.52
N LEU A 213 -12.54 2.00 1.56
CA LEU A 213 -11.79 1.58 2.74
C LEU A 213 -11.38 0.13 2.51
N GLN A 214 -10.11 -0.11 2.24
CA GLN A 214 -9.64 -1.47 2.00
C GLN A 214 -9.47 -2.19 3.34
N ALA A 215 -10.19 -3.28 3.52
CA ALA A 215 -10.11 -4.09 4.73
C ALA A 215 -9.70 -5.55 4.45
N GLY A 216 -9.40 -5.89 3.20
CA GLY A 216 -8.96 -7.22 2.80
C GLY A 216 -8.16 -7.18 1.51
N GLU A 217 -7.38 -8.23 1.30
CA GLU A 217 -6.55 -8.43 0.10
C GLU A 217 -6.58 -9.90 -0.30
N LYS A 218 -6.41 -10.15 -1.58
CA LYS A 218 -6.18 -11.53 -2.04
C LYS A 218 -4.76 -11.95 -1.70
N THR A 219 -4.62 -13.21 -1.29
CA THR A 219 -3.31 -13.81 -1.10
C THR A 219 -2.68 -14.07 -2.47
N TYR A 220 -1.45 -13.63 -2.65
CA TYR A 220 -0.62 -13.95 -3.81
C TYR A 220 0.03 -15.31 -3.62
N ALA A 221 -0.02 -16.17 -4.63
CA ALA A 221 0.74 -17.43 -4.63
C ALA A 221 1.15 -17.79 -6.05
N ASP A 222 2.41 -18.16 -6.24
CA ASP A 222 2.92 -18.73 -7.48
C ASP A 222 3.13 -20.23 -7.32
N PHE A 223 2.49 -21.00 -8.20
CA PHE A 223 2.67 -22.45 -8.27
C PHE A 223 3.50 -22.81 -9.49
N VAL A 224 4.59 -23.53 -9.28
CA VAL A 224 5.38 -24.13 -10.36
C VAL A 224 4.80 -25.51 -10.68
N ILE A 225 4.32 -25.67 -11.90
CA ILE A 225 3.86 -26.94 -12.42
C ILE A 225 4.97 -27.51 -13.29
N GLU A 226 5.39 -28.73 -13.00
CA GLU A 226 6.37 -29.45 -13.80
C GLU A 226 5.79 -30.76 -14.32
N VAL A 227 5.99 -31.04 -15.62
CA VAL A 227 5.65 -32.27 -16.26
C VAL A 227 6.92 -32.91 -16.84
N THR A 228 7.12 -34.17 -16.56
CA THR A 228 8.27 -34.94 -17.09
C THR A 228 7.85 -36.02 -18.07
N ASP A 229 8.76 -36.38 -18.95
CA ASP A 229 8.59 -37.42 -19.98
C ASP A 229 9.94 -38.09 -20.27
N PRO A 230 10.03 -39.37 -20.65
CA PRO A 230 11.30 -39.99 -20.99
C PRO A 230 12.05 -39.31 -22.14
N GLY A 231 11.35 -38.56 -23.01
CA GLY A 231 11.95 -37.96 -24.20
C GLY A 231 12.22 -38.97 -25.33
N GLY A 232 13.08 -38.56 -26.25
CA GLY A 232 13.47 -39.42 -27.39
C GLY A 232 13.89 -38.58 -28.61
N HIS A 233 14.16 -39.27 -29.74
CA HIS A 233 14.51 -38.62 -30.99
C HIS A 233 13.23 -38.16 -31.72
N SER A 234 13.22 -36.92 -32.24
CA SER A 234 12.02 -36.33 -32.85
C SER A 234 11.55 -37.04 -34.14
N SER A 235 12.43 -37.83 -34.80
CA SER A 235 12.04 -38.64 -35.97
C SER A 235 11.26 -39.89 -35.59
N ALA A 236 11.20 -40.26 -34.31
CA ALA A 236 10.42 -41.36 -33.77
C ALA A 236 9.39 -40.83 -32.75
N PRO A 237 8.35 -40.07 -33.20
CA PRO A 237 7.43 -39.41 -32.34
C PRO A 237 6.59 -40.41 -31.54
N THR A 238 6.49 -40.17 -30.23
CA THR A 238 5.53 -40.84 -29.35
C THR A 238 4.20 -40.10 -29.37
N GLY A 239 3.11 -40.70 -28.93
CA GLY A 239 1.80 -40.06 -28.88
C GLY A 239 1.70 -38.93 -27.84
N SER A 240 2.75 -38.72 -27.02
CA SER A 240 2.82 -37.68 -25.99
C SER A 240 4.27 -37.28 -25.75
N ASN A 241 4.46 -36.12 -25.15
CA ASN A 241 5.72 -35.62 -24.61
C ASN A 241 5.43 -34.55 -23.54
N ALA A 242 6.45 -34.08 -22.86
CA ALA A 242 6.29 -33.09 -21.76
C ALA A 242 5.56 -31.82 -22.21
N ILE A 243 5.81 -31.29 -23.42
CA ILE A 243 5.11 -30.09 -23.94
C ILE A 243 3.62 -30.38 -24.14
N TYR A 244 3.26 -31.49 -24.80
CA TYR A 244 1.85 -31.81 -25.07
C TYR A 244 1.06 -32.10 -23.79
N ARG A 245 1.71 -32.70 -22.79
CA ARG A 245 1.09 -32.91 -21.47
C ARG A 245 0.89 -31.60 -20.73
N LEU A 246 1.92 -30.73 -20.66
CA LEU A 246 1.80 -29.42 -20.03
C LEU A 246 0.71 -28.58 -20.69
N ALA A 247 0.62 -28.59 -22.02
CA ALA A 247 -0.45 -27.90 -22.74
C ALA A 247 -1.86 -28.35 -22.30
N LYS A 248 -2.08 -29.64 -22.11
CA LYS A 248 -3.36 -30.17 -21.58
C LYS A 248 -3.60 -29.77 -20.13
N VAL A 249 -2.56 -29.73 -19.31
CA VAL A 249 -2.64 -29.26 -17.91
C VAL A 249 -3.04 -27.81 -17.87
N LEU A 250 -2.41 -26.97 -18.68
CA LEU A 250 -2.70 -25.53 -18.73
C LEU A 250 -4.10 -25.24 -19.28
N ASP A 251 -4.57 -26.01 -20.26
CA ASP A 251 -5.95 -25.91 -20.79
C ASP A 251 -6.99 -26.20 -19.70
N ARG A 252 -6.76 -27.26 -18.89
CA ARG A 252 -7.64 -27.58 -17.75
C ARG A 252 -7.64 -26.46 -16.71
N ILE A 253 -6.48 -25.91 -16.37
CA ILE A 253 -6.38 -24.80 -15.40
C ILE A 253 -7.06 -23.56 -15.96
N GLY A 254 -6.81 -23.20 -17.22
CA GLY A 254 -7.40 -22.04 -17.87
C GLY A 254 -8.92 -22.09 -18.00
N SER A 255 -9.47 -23.30 -18.11
CA SER A 255 -10.91 -23.55 -18.19
C SER A 255 -11.57 -23.68 -16.82
N TYR A 256 -10.79 -23.86 -15.75
CA TYR A 256 -11.34 -24.06 -14.41
C TYR A 256 -11.73 -22.76 -13.74
N LYS A 257 -12.90 -22.74 -13.12
CA LYS A 257 -13.37 -21.64 -12.28
C LYS A 257 -13.54 -22.15 -10.84
N PHE A 258 -12.82 -21.54 -9.92
CA PHE A 258 -13.05 -21.80 -8.49
C PHE A 258 -14.48 -21.42 -8.08
N GLU A 259 -15.00 -22.06 -7.03
CA GLU A 259 -16.33 -21.75 -6.51
C GLU A 259 -16.47 -20.27 -6.12
N PRO A 260 -17.65 -19.64 -6.35
CA PRO A 260 -17.90 -18.28 -5.92
C PRO A 260 -17.86 -18.17 -4.41
N MET A 261 -17.29 -17.08 -3.91
CA MET A 261 -17.17 -16.76 -2.49
C MET A 261 -17.62 -15.33 -2.22
N ALA A 262 -18.08 -15.09 -1.02
CA ALA A 262 -18.43 -13.76 -0.55
C ALA A 262 -18.07 -13.58 0.92
N ASN A 263 -17.65 -12.37 1.27
CA ASN A 263 -17.50 -11.90 2.64
C ASN A 263 -18.18 -10.53 2.78
N GLU A 264 -18.12 -9.93 3.95
CA GLU A 264 -18.74 -8.60 4.18
C GLU A 264 -18.22 -7.54 3.20
N LEU A 265 -16.95 -7.59 2.82
CA LEU A 265 -16.32 -6.63 1.90
C LEU A 265 -16.87 -6.78 0.49
N THR A 266 -16.93 -8.03 0.00
CA THR A 266 -17.51 -8.35 -1.33
C THR A 266 -18.96 -7.87 -1.42
N ILE A 267 -19.76 -8.16 -0.39
CA ILE A 267 -21.18 -7.78 -0.34
C ILE A 267 -21.32 -6.25 -0.32
N ALA A 268 -20.55 -5.56 0.51
CA ALA A 268 -20.59 -4.10 0.61
C ALA A 268 -20.15 -3.43 -0.70
N SER A 269 -19.05 -3.91 -1.29
CA SER A 269 -18.50 -3.42 -2.56
C SER A 269 -19.51 -3.60 -3.71
N LEU A 270 -20.06 -4.80 -3.88
CA LEU A 270 -21.04 -5.08 -4.95
C LEU A 270 -22.37 -4.31 -4.77
N ARG A 271 -22.80 -4.05 -3.52
CA ARG A 271 -23.95 -3.17 -3.28
C ARG A 271 -23.70 -1.73 -3.71
N ALA A 272 -22.51 -1.20 -3.41
CA ALA A 272 -22.15 0.16 -3.79
C ALA A 272 -21.99 0.27 -5.30
N SER A 273 -21.19 -0.62 -5.91
CA SER A 273 -20.98 -0.68 -7.35
C SER A 273 -22.27 -0.92 -8.12
N GLY A 274 -23.14 -1.80 -7.64
CA GLY A 274 -24.42 -2.10 -8.29
C GLY A 274 -25.37 -0.90 -8.37
N LYS A 275 -25.40 -0.06 -7.33
CA LYS A 275 -26.15 1.21 -7.34
C LYS A 275 -25.55 2.23 -8.30
N GLN A 276 -24.23 2.28 -8.38
CA GLN A 276 -23.50 3.24 -9.22
C GLN A 276 -23.54 2.87 -10.70
N VAL A 277 -23.27 1.60 -11.03
CA VAL A 277 -23.28 1.08 -12.41
C VAL A 277 -24.69 1.10 -12.99
N GLY A 278 -25.69 0.71 -12.19
CA GLY A 278 -27.09 0.65 -12.63
C GLY A 278 -27.33 -0.36 -13.77
N GLY A 279 -28.48 -0.27 -14.41
CA GLY A 279 -28.83 -1.15 -15.51
C GLY A 279 -28.83 -2.62 -15.14
N GLU A 280 -28.64 -3.50 -16.14
CA GLU A 280 -28.68 -4.95 -15.97
C GLU A 280 -27.50 -5.45 -15.09
N LEU A 281 -26.30 -4.98 -15.35
CA LEU A 281 -25.12 -5.38 -14.59
C LEU A 281 -25.22 -4.94 -13.12
N GLY A 282 -25.71 -3.72 -12.86
CA GLY A 282 -25.96 -3.26 -11.50
C GLY A 282 -27.00 -4.12 -10.77
N ALA A 283 -28.07 -4.55 -11.46
CA ALA A 283 -29.06 -5.45 -10.89
C ALA A 283 -28.45 -6.83 -10.53
N VAL A 284 -27.58 -7.37 -11.37
CA VAL A 284 -26.84 -8.62 -11.11
C VAL A 284 -25.96 -8.50 -9.88
N MET A 285 -25.19 -7.39 -9.74
CA MET A 285 -24.38 -7.12 -8.55
C MET A 285 -25.21 -7.09 -7.27
N LEU A 286 -26.38 -6.42 -7.32
CA LEU A 286 -27.28 -6.35 -6.18
C LEU A 286 -27.89 -7.70 -5.84
N ARG A 287 -28.24 -8.54 -6.84
CA ARG A 287 -28.73 -9.91 -6.64
C ARG A 287 -27.69 -10.75 -5.91
N TYR A 288 -26.44 -10.75 -6.42
CA TYR A 288 -25.34 -11.50 -5.78
C TYR A 288 -25.07 -11.00 -4.36
N ALA A 289 -25.09 -9.68 -4.13
CA ALA A 289 -24.88 -9.11 -2.80
C ALA A 289 -26.02 -9.44 -1.79
N VAL A 290 -27.21 -9.81 -2.28
CA VAL A 290 -28.32 -10.31 -1.44
C VAL A 290 -28.22 -11.81 -1.25
N ASN A 291 -27.90 -12.55 -2.31
CA ASN A 291 -27.77 -14.00 -2.29
C ASN A 291 -26.48 -14.44 -3.00
N PRO A 292 -25.34 -14.61 -2.28
CA PRO A 292 -24.09 -15.08 -2.88
C PRO A 292 -24.15 -16.49 -3.49
N LYS A 293 -25.23 -17.24 -3.28
CA LYS A 293 -25.47 -18.55 -3.91
C LYS A 293 -26.24 -18.45 -5.23
N ASP A 294 -26.55 -17.25 -5.71
CA ASP A 294 -27.16 -17.05 -7.03
C ASP A 294 -26.14 -17.38 -8.12
N ALA A 295 -26.24 -18.61 -8.67
CA ALA A 295 -25.30 -19.15 -9.64
C ALA A 295 -25.30 -18.34 -10.95
N GLU A 296 -26.47 -17.83 -11.39
CA GLU A 296 -26.56 -17.02 -12.59
C GLU A 296 -25.85 -15.67 -12.41
N ALA A 297 -26.10 -15.01 -11.27
CA ALA A 297 -25.40 -13.76 -10.95
C ALA A 297 -23.89 -13.97 -10.83
N ALA A 298 -23.47 -15.06 -10.18
CA ALA A 298 -22.04 -15.41 -10.07
C ALA A 298 -21.40 -15.65 -11.44
N GLU A 299 -22.08 -16.32 -12.37
CA GLU A 299 -21.56 -16.58 -13.71
C GLU A 299 -21.44 -15.31 -14.55
N ILE A 300 -22.45 -14.44 -14.50
CA ILE A 300 -22.42 -13.14 -15.19
C ILE A 300 -21.26 -12.28 -14.64
N LEU A 301 -21.07 -12.18 -13.32
CA LEU A 301 -19.96 -11.46 -12.72
C LEU A 301 -18.61 -12.11 -13.08
N SER A 302 -18.55 -13.42 -13.13
CA SER A 302 -17.33 -14.16 -13.51
C SER A 302 -16.93 -14.01 -14.98
N SER A 303 -17.86 -13.63 -15.83
CA SER A 303 -17.57 -13.32 -17.25
C SER A 303 -16.91 -11.95 -17.46
N LYS A 304 -16.81 -11.14 -16.39
CA LYS A 304 -16.24 -9.79 -16.41
C LYS A 304 -14.90 -9.77 -15.68
N PRO A 305 -13.78 -9.44 -16.37
CA PRO A 305 -12.45 -9.40 -15.74
C PRO A 305 -12.39 -8.52 -14.48
N GLU A 306 -13.17 -7.43 -14.46
CA GLU A 306 -13.19 -6.46 -13.35
C GLU A 306 -13.87 -7.01 -12.08
N TYR A 307 -14.70 -8.05 -12.21
CA TYR A 307 -15.53 -8.57 -11.10
C TYR A 307 -15.20 -10.01 -10.71
N ILE A 308 -14.65 -10.83 -11.60
CA ILE A 308 -14.32 -12.23 -11.28
C ILE A 308 -13.41 -12.33 -10.05
N GLY A 309 -12.42 -11.45 -9.96
CA GLY A 309 -11.51 -11.40 -8.83
C GLY A 309 -12.16 -11.02 -7.50
N GLN A 310 -13.31 -10.35 -7.52
CA GLN A 310 -14.02 -9.97 -6.30
C GLN A 310 -14.82 -11.13 -5.68
N ILE A 311 -15.16 -12.15 -6.48
CA ILE A 311 -16.03 -13.24 -6.04
C ILE A 311 -15.40 -14.62 -6.16
N ARG A 312 -14.15 -14.77 -6.67
CA ARG A 312 -13.49 -16.06 -6.82
C ARG A 312 -11.99 -15.96 -6.56
N THR A 313 -11.37 -17.06 -6.15
CA THR A 313 -9.95 -17.28 -6.39
C THR A 313 -9.74 -17.37 -7.90
N THR A 314 -8.66 -16.76 -8.39
CA THR A 314 -8.29 -16.78 -9.81
C THR A 314 -6.86 -17.27 -9.96
N CYS A 315 -6.62 -18.17 -10.91
CA CYS A 315 -5.30 -18.69 -11.23
C CYS A 315 -5.06 -18.57 -12.74
N VAL A 316 -3.89 -18.09 -13.14
CA VAL A 316 -3.52 -17.87 -14.54
C VAL A 316 -2.07 -18.25 -14.78
N ALA A 317 -1.80 -18.98 -15.87
CA ALA A 317 -0.42 -19.28 -16.28
C ALA A 317 0.25 -17.99 -16.79
N THR A 318 1.44 -17.70 -16.27
CA THR A 318 2.19 -16.46 -16.59
C THR A 318 3.48 -16.73 -17.34
N THR A 319 4.12 -17.86 -17.11
CA THR A 319 5.33 -18.27 -17.84
C THR A 319 5.31 -19.75 -18.18
N VAL A 320 5.97 -20.12 -19.30
CA VAL A 320 6.18 -21.51 -19.74
C VAL A 320 7.61 -21.68 -20.22
N ASN A 321 8.27 -22.76 -19.78
CA ASN A 321 9.57 -23.18 -20.28
C ASN A 321 9.54 -24.67 -20.65
N ALA A 322 10.06 -25.04 -21.83
CA ALA A 322 10.03 -26.42 -22.26
C ALA A 322 11.09 -26.76 -23.32
N GLY A 323 11.55 -28.00 -23.29
CA GLY A 323 12.48 -28.55 -24.29
C GLY A 323 13.92 -28.08 -24.10
N HIS A 324 14.85 -28.74 -24.80
CA HIS A 324 16.28 -28.46 -24.74
C HIS A 324 16.97 -28.52 -26.10
N ALA A 325 16.35 -29.16 -27.09
CA ALA A 325 16.90 -29.29 -28.44
C ALA A 325 15.79 -29.41 -29.49
N ARG A 326 16.03 -28.89 -30.71
CA ARG A 326 15.04 -28.83 -31.78
C ARG A 326 14.66 -30.22 -32.34
N ASN A 327 15.56 -31.19 -32.19
CA ASN A 327 15.40 -32.54 -32.76
C ASN A 327 15.22 -33.62 -31.65
N ALA A 328 14.90 -33.23 -30.44
CA ALA A 328 14.63 -34.13 -29.32
C ALA A 328 13.20 -33.94 -28.80
N LEU A 329 12.57 -35.02 -28.38
CA LEU A 329 11.34 -34.97 -27.63
C LEU A 329 11.62 -34.37 -26.25
N PRO A 330 10.85 -33.34 -25.77
CA PRO A 330 11.11 -32.66 -24.55
C PRO A 330 10.91 -33.58 -23.33
N GLN A 331 11.90 -33.64 -22.46
CA GLN A 331 11.91 -34.43 -21.24
C GLN A 331 11.27 -33.69 -20.05
N ARG A 332 11.19 -32.37 -20.13
CA ARG A 332 10.66 -31.51 -19.08
C ARG A 332 9.95 -30.30 -19.69
N ALA A 333 8.82 -29.96 -19.09
CA ALA A 333 8.11 -28.72 -19.35
C ALA A 333 7.60 -28.14 -18.03
N THR A 334 7.77 -26.87 -17.82
CA THR A 334 7.37 -26.15 -16.59
C THR A 334 6.54 -24.93 -16.90
N ALA A 335 5.62 -24.60 -16.02
CA ALA A 335 4.86 -23.36 -16.08
C ALA A 335 4.75 -22.73 -14.68
N ASN A 336 4.77 -21.40 -14.63
CA ASN A 336 4.32 -20.67 -13.45
C ASN A 336 2.83 -20.38 -13.58
N VAL A 337 2.07 -20.71 -12.54
CA VAL A 337 0.65 -20.39 -12.40
C VAL A 337 0.47 -19.43 -11.22
N ASN A 338 0.24 -18.18 -11.54
CA ASN A 338 -0.05 -17.15 -10.54
C ASN A 338 -1.49 -17.24 -10.07
N CYS A 339 -1.69 -17.33 -8.76
CA CYS A 339 -3.00 -17.35 -8.14
C CYS A 339 -3.21 -16.13 -7.27
N ARG A 340 -4.41 -15.54 -7.37
CA ARG A 340 -4.93 -14.53 -6.47
C ARG A 340 -6.04 -15.16 -5.66
N ILE A 341 -5.71 -15.59 -4.45
CA ILE A 341 -6.53 -16.44 -3.60
C ILE A 341 -7.46 -15.58 -2.76
N PHE A 342 -8.72 -15.98 -2.66
CA PHE A 342 -9.73 -15.25 -1.86
C PHE A 342 -9.31 -15.22 -0.37
N PRO A 343 -9.48 -14.10 0.35
CA PRO A 343 -9.08 -13.99 1.76
C PRO A 343 -9.66 -15.09 2.63
N GLY A 344 -8.85 -15.63 3.54
CA GLY A 344 -9.25 -16.71 4.42
C GLY A 344 -9.14 -18.12 3.81
N VAL A 345 -8.80 -18.24 2.52
CA VAL A 345 -8.55 -19.55 1.89
C VAL A 345 -7.07 -19.90 2.02
N PRO A 346 -6.72 -21.02 2.67
CA PRO A 346 -5.33 -21.47 2.76
C PRO A 346 -4.74 -21.78 1.39
N ILE A 347 -3.48 -21.41 1.17
CA ILE A 347 -2.74 -21.66 -0.09
C ILE A 347 -2.75 -23.17 -0.43
N GLU A 348 -2.61 -24.02 0.60
CA GLU A 348 -2.62 -25.48 0.44
C GLU A 348 -3.95 -26.01 -0.11
N THR A 349 -5.09 -25.41 0.27
CA THR A 349 -6.40 -25.74 -0.29
C THR A 349 -6.45 -25.51 -1.79
N VAL A 350 -5.86 -24.38 -2.25
CA VAL A 350 -5.79 -24.06 -3.68
C VAL A 350 -4.83 -25.02 -4.40
N ARG A 351 -3.69 -25.37 -3.78
CA ARG A 351 -2.76 -26.36 -4.34
C ARG A 351 -3.42 -27.72 -4.55
N GLN A 352 -4.19 -28.20 -3.56
CA GLN A 352 -4.92 -29.48 -3.65
C GLN A 352 -5.98 -29.42 -4.75
N GLU A 353 -6.70 -28.33 -4.86
CA GLU A 353 -7.71 -28.16 -5.90
C GLU A 353 -7.08 -28.11 -7.31
N LEU A 354 -5.98 -27.40 -7.48
CA LEU A 354 -5.21 -27.40 -8.74
C LEU A 354 -4.70 -28.80 -9.07
N THR A 355 -4.21 -29.57 -8.09
CA THR A 355 -3.78 -30.96 -8.29
C THR A 355 -4.93 -31.83 -8.81
N ARG A 356 -6.13 -31.66 -8.24
CA ARG A 356 -7.35 -32.33 -8.69
C ARG A 356 -7.72 -31.95 -10.13
N VAL A 357 -7.64 -30.68 -10.47
CA VAL A 357 -7.96 -30.14 -11.81
C VAL A 357 -6.96 -30.64 -12.86
N ILE A 358 -5.67 -30.62 -12.53
CA ILE A 358 -4.58 -31.08 -13.39
C ILE A 358 -4.80 -32.54 -13.82
N ALA A 359 -5.18 -33.39 -12.88
CA ALA A 359 -5.50 -34.82 -13.13
C ALA A 359 -4.48 -35.52 -14.05
N ASP A 360 -3.19 -35.27 -13.86
CA ASP A 360 -2.07 -35.90 -14.57
C ASP A 360 -1.05 -36.41 -13.52
N PRO A 361 -0.85 -37.72 -13.40
CA PRO A 361 0.04 -38.27 -12.38
C PRO A 361 1.52 -38.00 -12.63
N THR A 362 1.90 -37.50 -13.82
CA THR A 362 3.27 -37.11 -14.16
C THR A 362 3.53 -35.64 -13.87
N ALA A 363 2.49 -34.85 -13.52
CA ALA A 363 2.61 -33.46 -13.15
C ALA A 363 2.87 -33.32 -11.64
N THR A 364 3.84 -32.53 -11.29
CA THR A 364 4.06 -32.07 -9.91
C THR A 364 3.66 -30.62 -9.80
N ILE A 365 3.18 -30.22 -8.62
CA ILE A 365 2.84 -28.85 -8.29
C ILE A 365 3.53 -28.44 -6.98
N GLY A 366 4.42 -27.47 -7.06
CA GLY A 366 5.14 -26.87 -5.94
C GLY A 366 4.83 -25.38 -5.81
N LEU A 367 5.07 -24.81 -4.64
CA LEU A 367 5.10 -23.34 -4.46
C LEU A 367 6.46 -22.81 -4.88
N SER A 368 6.48 -21.64 -5.54
CA SER A 368 7.73 -20.94 -5.86
C SER A 368 8.37 -20.35 -4.61
N ASP A 369 7.54 -19.95 -3.65
CA ASP A 369 7.91 -19.36 -2.38
C ASP A 369 7.00 -19.92 -1.29
N ASP A 370 7.57 -20.69 -0.38
CA ASP A 370 6.83 -21.36 0.71
C ASP A 370 6.45 -20.39 1.84
N ASP A 371 6.96 -19.15 1.84
CA ASP A 371 6.76 -18.18 2.92
C ASP A 371 5.72 -17.09 2.60
N ASN A 372 4.84 -17.35 1.64
CA ASN A 372 3.77 -16.42 1.31
C ASN A 372 2.74 -16.37 2.45
N PRO A 373 2.52 -15.21 3.08
CA PRO A 373 1.52 -15.08 4.11
C PRO A 373 0.12 -15.14 3.51
N PHE A 374 -0.82 -15.67 4.28
CA PHE A 374 -2.23 -15.50 3.99
C PHE A 374 -2.96 -14.99 5.24
N ALA A 375 -4.04 -14.28 5.06
CA ALA A 375 -4.83 -13.75 6.16
C ALA A 375 -6.31 -13.63 5.78
N ASP A 376 -7.15 -13.63 6.80
CA ASP A 376 -8.53 -13.19 6.69
C ASP A 376 -8.61 -11.68 6.43
N ALA A 377 -9.74 -11.23 5.93
CA ALA A 377 -10.07 -9.82 5.91
C ALA A 377 -10.16 -9.26 7.34
N SER A 378 -9.76 -8.00 7.52
CA SER A 378 -9.96 -7.30 8.79
C SER A 378 -11.46 -7.11 9.07
N PRO A 379 -11.92 -7.25 10.31
CA PRO A 379 -13.31 -7.00 10.68
C PRO A 379 -13.67 -5.52 10.42
N LEU A 380 -14.89 -5.24 10.01
CA LEU A 380 -15.36 -3.86 9.81
C LEU A 380 -15.60 -3.19 11.17
N ARG A 381 -14.58 -2.57 11.73
CA ARG A 381 -14.63 -1.88 13.03
C ARG A 381 -15.44 -0.58 12.95
N PRO A 382 -16.43 -0.38 13.82
CA PRO A 382 -17.25 0.85 13.82
C PRO A 382 -16.45 2.14 14.09
N ASP A 383 -15.39 2.08 14.91
CA ASP A 383 -14.52 3.23 15.20
C ASP A 383 -13.71 3.65 13.97
N VAL A 384 -13.13 2.70 13.23
CA VAL A 384 -12.42 2.96 11.97
C VAL A 384 -13.36 3.51 10.93
N MET A 385 -14.52 2.84 10.70
CA MET A 385 -15.54 3.31 9.77
C MET A 385 -16.00 4.74 10.07
N LYS A 386 -16.21 5.06 11.34
CA LYS A 386 -16.60 6.41 11.79
C LYS A 386 -15.51 7.44 11.50
N ALA A 387 -14.25 7.12 11.83
CA ALA A 387 -13.12 8.05 11.64
C ALA A 387 -12.90 8.36 10.15
N VAL A 388 -12.89 7.31 9.30
CA VAL A 388 -12.72 7.46 7.86
C VAL A 388 -13.92 8.18 7.23
N THR A 389 -15.14 7.81 7.60
CA THR A 389 -16.35 8.50 7.11
C THR A 389 -16.32 9.98 7.48
N LYS A 390 -15.89 10.32 8.69
CA LYS A 390 -15.76 11.72 9.11
C LYS A 390 -14.74 12.47 8.24
N ALA A 391 -13.58 11.86 7.94
CA ALA A 391 -12.56 12.48 7.10
C ALA A 391 -13.05 12.67 5.65
N VAL A 392 -13.69 11.68 5.07
CA VAL A 392 -14.23 11.73 3.71
C VAL A 392 -15.38 12.75 3.59
N LYS A 393 -16.33 12.72 4.51
CA LYS A 393 -17.48 13.64 4.48
C LYS A 393 -17.13 15.08 4.81
N ALA A 394 -16.02 15.33 5.51
CA ALA A 394 -15.49 16.67 5.69
C ALA A 394 -15.10 17.32 4.36
N ARG A 395 -14.65 16.51 3.40
CA ARG A 395 -14.28 16.94 2.05
C ARG A 395 -15.46 16.83 1.05
N TYR A 396 -16.16 15.72 1.10
CA TYR A 396 -17.26 15.39 0.20
C TYR A 396 -18.48 14.92 0.99
N PRO A 397 -19.36 15.83 1.44
CA PRO A 397 -20.43 15.53 2.41
C PRO A 397 -21.40 14.41 2.00
N LYS A 398 -21.58 14.21 0.69
CA LYS A 398 -22.52 13.20 0.14
C LYS A 398 -21.84 11.87 -0.20
N LEU A 399 -20.50 11.80 -0.15
CA LEU A 399 -19.77 10.59 -0.52
C LEU A 399 -19.84 9.55 0.60
N GLU A 400 -20.21 8.33 0.25
CA GLU A 400 -20.20 7.21 1.18
C GLU A 400 -18.85 6.47 1.12
N VAL A 401 -18.43 5.95 2.28
CA VAL A 401 -17.24 5.08 2.40
C VAL A 401 -17.69 3.65 2.17
N THR A 402 -17.06 2.99 1.20
CA THR A 402 -17.36 1.60 0.86
C THR A 402 -16.21 0.70 1.31
N PRO A 403 -16.46 -0.27 2.20
CA PRO A 403 -15.48 -1.31 2.48
C PRO A 403 -15.15 -2.09 1.20
N SER A 404 -13.86 -2.37 0.99
CA SER A 404 -13.39 -3.02 -0.23
C SER A 404 -12.31 -4.05 0.05
N MET A 405 -12.09 -4.88 -0.96
CA MET A 405 -11.02 -5.87 -1.01
C MET A 405 -10.16 -5.59 -2.24
N SER A 406 -8.83 -5.55 -2.07
CA SER A 406 -7.89 -5.45 -3.18
C SER A 406 -7.64 -6.82 -3.83
N ALA A 407 -7.42 -6.81 -5.14
CA ALA A 407 -6.88 -7.97 -5.86
C ALA A 407 -5.33 -8.01 -5.78
N GLY A 408 -4.68 -6.88 -5.49
CA GLY A 408 -3.27 -6.77 -5.15
C GLY A 408 -2.99 -7.13 -3.70
N ALA A 409 -1.72 -7.15 -3.32
CA ALA A 409 -1.26 -7.31 -1.95
C ALA A 409 -0.45 -6.07 -1.55
N THR A 410 -0.48 -5.72 -0.28
CA THR A 410 0.33 -4.67 0.33
C THR A 410 0.94 -5.17 1.64
N ASP A 411 1.76 -4.37 2.30
CA ASP A 411 2.26 -4.65 3.64
C ASP A 411 1.16 -5.02 4.66
N SER A 412 -0.09 -4.58 4.42
CA SER A 412 -1.24 -4.92 5.26
C SER A 412 -1.48 -6.41 5.42
N LEU A 413 -1.17 -7.22 4.40
CA LEU A 413 -1.31 -8.67 4.44
C LEU A 413 -0.43 -9.27 5.55
N ILE A 414 0.81 -8.79 5.69
CA ILE A 414 1.76 -9.24 6.72
C ILE A 414 1.24 -8.91 8.13
N PHE A 415 0.72 -7.70 8.31
CA PHE A 415 0.17 -7.30 9.61
C PHE A 415 -1.10 -8.08 9.96
N ARG A 416 -1.99 -8.33 8.99
CA ARG A 416 -3.17 -9.20 9.19
C ARG A 416 -2.76 -10.62 9.55
N ALA A 417 -1.78 -11.20 8.85
CA ALA A 417 -1.24 -12.54 9.16
C ALA A 417 -0.62 -12.60 10.57
N ALA A 418 -0.08 -11.50 11.08
CA ALA A 418 0.40 -11.37 12.46
C ALA A 418 -0.73 -11.12 13.49
N GLY A 419 -2.00 -11.11 13.06
CA GLY A 419 -3.19 -10.95 13.91
C GLY A 419 -3.56 -9.50 14.22
N MET A 420 -3.06 -8.53 13.47
CA MET A 420 -3.37 -7.10 13.62
C MET A 420 -4.32 -6.64 12.51
N PRO A 421 -5.56 -6.18 12.83
CA PRO A 421 -6.46 -5.63 11.81
C PRO A 421 -5.80 -4.46 11.07
N SER A 422 -5.78 -4.50 9.74
CA SER A 422 -5.17 -3.47 8.90
C SER A 422 -6.15 -2.95 7.85
N TYR A 423 -6.16 -1.63 7.67
CA TYR A 423 -7.09 -0.91 6.81
C TYR A 423 -6.33 0.05 5.90
N GLY A 424 -6.57 -0.05 4.59
CA GLY A 424 -6.09 0.93 3.61
C GLY A 424 -7.00 2.15 3.62
N VAL A 425 -6.42 3.32 3.89
CA VAL A 425 -7.13 4.57 4.15
C VAL A 425 -6.46 5.78 3.51
N SER A 426 -5.87 5.61 2.32
CA SER A 426 -5.19 6.69 1.60
C SER A 426 -6.02 7.98 1.55
N GLY A 427 -5.34 9.12 1.71
CA GLY A 427 -5.92 10.45 1.58
C GLY A 427 -6.01 10.94 0.13
N LEU A 428 -5.49 10.18 -0.81
CA LEU A 428 -5.44 10.54 -2.23
C LEU A 428 -6.81 10.31 -2.90
N PHE A 429 -7.24 11.31 -3.66
CA PHE A 429 -8.35 11.20 -4.61
C PHE A 429 -7.82 11.53 -5.99
N GLN A 430 -8.01 10.61 -6.95
CA GLN A 430 -7.50 10.79 -8.31
C GLN A 430 -8.48 10.26 -9.35
N ARG A 431 -8.31 10.69 -10.60
CA ARG A 431 -9.05 10.16 -11.74
C ARG A 431 -8.41 8.85 -12.17
N SER A 432 -9.18 7.95 -12.79
CA SER A 432 -8.63 6.69 -13.29
C SER A 432 -7.49 6.91 -14.31
N GLU A 433 -7.56 7.99 -15.07
CA GLU A 433 -6.54 8.39 -16.05
C GLU A 433 -5.27 8.98 -15.42
N ASP A 434 -5.26 9.21 -14.11
CA ASP A 434 -4.13 9.70 -13.33
C ASP A 434 -3.52 8.62 -12.45
N SER A 435 -4.08 7.41 -12.42
CA SER A 435 -3.53 6.28 -11.69
C SER A 435 -2.45 5.59 -12.52
N PHE A 436 -1.20 5.81 -12.14
CA PHE A 436 -0.01 5.33 -12.84
C PHE A 436 0.98 4.59 -11.92
N ALA A 437 0.52 4.08 -10.79
CA ALA A 437 1.34 3.20 -9.95
C ALA A 437 2.01 2.12 -10.82
N HIS A 438 3.33 1.96 -10.68
CA HIS A 438 4.19 1.11 -11.52
C HIS A 438 4.25 1.47 -13.02
N GLY A 439 3.47 2.47 -13.47
CA GLY A 439 3.40 2.90 -14.87
C GLY A 439 4.44 3.96 -15.24
N LEU A 440 4.37 4.42 -16.50
CA LEU A 440 5.20 5.51 -17.02
C LEU A 440 4.59 6.86 -16.63
N ASN A 441 5.46 7.85 -16.36
CA ASN A 441 5.05 9.21 -16.02
C ASN A 441 4.08 9.28 -14.83
N GLU A 442 4.33 8.44 -13.81
CA GLU A 442 3.60 8.40 -12.54
C GLU A 442 3.52 9.80 -11.95
N ARG A 443 2.33 10.17 -11.46
CA ARG A 443 2.05 11.52 -10.99
C ARG A 443 0.93 11.59 -9.97
N VAL A 444 0.94 12.65 -9.16
CA VAL A 444 -0.18 12.99 -8.26
C VAL A 444 -0.58 14.45 -8.41
N PRO A 445 -1.88 14.78 -8.30
CA PRO A 445 -2.34 16.16 -8.36
C PRO A 445 -1.89 16.94 -7.12
N VAL A 446 -1.26 18.10 -7.30
CA VAL A 446 -0.86 19.03 -6.20
C VAL A 446 -2.07 19.41 -5.33
N SER A 447 -3.24 19.53 -5.95
CA SER A 447 -4.50 19.87 -5.27
C SER A 447 -4.92 18.86 -4.20
N GLN A 448 -4.35 17.65 -4.20
CA GLN A 448 -4.66 16.60 -3.22
C GLN A 448 -3.91 16.75 -1.89
N ILE A 449 -2.80 17.48 -1.86
CA ILE A 449 -1.92 17.58 -0.69
C ILE A 449 -2.66 18.13 0.53
N ALA A 450 -3.25 19.32 0.43
CA ALA A 450 -3.93 19.94 1.57
C ALA A 450 -5.14 19.13 2.08
N PRO A 451 -6.01 18.57 1.20
CA PRO A 451 -7.09 17.70 1.64
C PRO A 451 -6.60 16.37 2.26
N ALA A 452 -5.52 15.77 1.75
CA ALA A 452 -4.96 14.55 2.31
C ALA A 452 -4.38 14.76 3.72
N LEU A 453 -3.73 15.91 3.97
CA LEU A 453 -3.32 16.28 5.33
C LEU A 453 -4.51 16.39 6.30
N ALA A 454 -5.61 17.01 5.87
CA ALA A 454 -6.83 17.11 6.67
C ALA A 454 -7.46 15.73 6.91
N HIS A 455 -7.43 14.86 5.93
CA HIS A 455 -7.89 13.48 5.99
C HIS A 455 -7.10 12.68 7.05
N TRP A 456 -5.78 12.62 6.93
CA TRP A 456 -4.91 11.93 7.88
C TRP A 456 -5.03 12.50 9.29
N ARG A 457 -5.05 13.83 9.42
CA ARG A 457 -5.24 14.48 10.71
C ARG A 457 -6.54 14.03 11.39
N THR A 458 -7.65 13.99 10.64
CA THR A 458 -8.95 13.57 11.17
C THR A 458 -8.91 12.14 11.66
N ILE A 459 -8.43 11.22 10.83
CA ILE A 459 -8.37 9.79 11.18
C ILE A 459 -7.48 9.56 12.40
N VAL A 460 -6.26 10.10 12.37
CA VAL A 460 -5.28 9.92 13.45
C VAL A 460 -5.81 10.48 14.78
N THR A 461 -6.39 11.68 14.78
CA THR A 461 -6.91 12.29 16.02
C THR A 461 -8.19 11.58 16.53
N GLU A 462 -9.05 11.06 15.66
CA GLU A 462 -10.24 10.29 16.09
C GLU A 462 -9.84 8.96 16.74
N LEU A 463 -8.86 8.25 16.22
CA LEU A 463 -8.48 6.91 16.68
C LEU A 463 -7.43 6.90 17.80
N SER A 464 -6.77 8.01 18.07
CA SER A 464 -5.78 8.12 19.13
C SER A 464 -6.27 8.80 20.43
N ARG A 465 -7.57 9.09 20.50
CA ARG A 465 -8.24 9.66 21.69
C ARG A 465 -8.38 8.69 22.84
#